data_20ed44e1dde935e9ddaf552a9e99afee
#
_entry.id   20ed44e1dde935e9ddaf552a9e99afee
#
_cell.length_a   1.000
_cell.length_b   1.000
_cell.length_c   1.000
_cell.angle_alpha   90.00
_cell.angle_beta   90.00
_cell.angle_gamma   90.00
#
_symmetry.space_group_name_H-M   'P 1'
#
loop_
_entity.id
_entity.type
_entity.pdbx_description
1 polymer ?
#
loop_
_entity_poly.entity_id
_entity_poly.type
_entity_poly.pdbx_seq_one_letter_code
_entity_poly.pdbx_strand_id
1 'polypeptide(L)'
;IFDNGLDALSRGLFGIPTGLLLSGTIAGLVYGYLARFLALSYGTMESSLTKITPSMDGAARTLGYGPAATLSRVHFPLMRSSLLTAALLVFVDCMKELPLTLILRPFNYDTLATFVYQYASDELLEEAALGALAIVAAGVLPVIMLSMSIVRARPGGGHAKGEPAQ
;
A
#
# COMPACT_ATOMS: atom_id res chain seq x y z
N ILE A 1 12.36 21.62 4.24
CA ILE A 1 13.07 21.78 5.53
C ILE A 1 14.23 20.80 5.59
N PHE A 2 14.06 19.51 5.34
CA PHE A 2 15.12 18.49 5.36
C PHE A 2 16.24 18.78 4.36
N ASP A 3 15.90 19.06 3.11
CA ASP A 3 16.88 19.39 2.06
C ASP A 3 17.69 20.63 2.38
N ASN A 4 17.04 21.67 2.89
CA ASN A 4 17.74 22.88 3.34
C ASN A 4 18.69 22.62 4.54
N GLY A 5 18.28 21.71 5.44
CA GLY A 5 19.14 21.31 6.57
C GLY A 5 20.35 20.50 6.11
N LEU A 6 20.18 19.58 5.17
CA LEU A 6 21.25 18.79 4.56
C LEU A 6 22.21 19.69 3.75
N ASP A 7 21.67 20.61 2.96
CA ASP A 7 22.47 21.56 2.19
C ASP A 7 23.30 22.51 3.12
N ALA A 8 22.69 22.99 4.20
CA ALA A 8 23.41 23.80 5.20
C ALA A 8 24.51 23.02 5.92
N LEU A 9 24.26 21.77 6.25
CA LEU A 9 25.25 20.87 6.87
C LEU A 9 26.40 20.54 5.91
N SER A 10 26.10 20.24 4.66
CA SER A 10 27.12 19.92 3.66
C SER A 10 27.98 21.13 3.28
N ARG A 11 27.37 22.31 3.19
CA ARG A 11 28.13 23.58 3.03
C ARG A 11 29.02 23.88 4.22
N GLY A 12 28.53 23.62 5.45
CA GLY A 12 29.28 23.84 6.68
C GLY A 12 30.43 22.87 6.89
N LEU A 13 30.29 21.61 6.51
CA LEU A 13 31.29 20.56 6.73
C LEU A 13 32.24 20.33 5.55
N PHE A 14 31.75 20.44 4.33
CA PHE A 14 32.50 20.06 3.13
C PHE A 14 32.63 21.20 2.10
N GLY A 15 31.98 22.35 2.32
CA GLY A 15 32.00 23.48 1.40
C GLY A 15 31.28 23.22 0.06
N ILE A 16 30.53 22.10 -0.07
CA ILE A 16 29.88 21.68 -1.31
C ILE A 16 28.38 21.88 -1.16
N PRO A 17 27.73 22.67 -2.05
CA PRO A 17 26.28 22.76 -2.07
C PRO A 17 25.71 21.44 -2.62
N THR A 18 24.91 20.73 -1.82
CA THR A 18 24.25 19.49 -2.24
C THR A 18 22.94 19.77 -2.98
N GLY A 19 22.43 21.00 -2.88
CA GLY A 19 21.14 21.37 -3.48
C GLY A 19 19.96 20.60 -2.88
N LEU A 20 18.89 20.46 -3.65
CA LEU A 20 17.71 19.70 -3.28
C LEU A 20 17.93 18.21 -3.59
N LEU A 21 18.39 17.43 -2.59
CA LEU A 21 18.69 16.00 -2.75
C LEU A 21 17.44 15.13 -2.77
N LEU A 22 16.41 15.53 -2.05
CA LEU A 22 15.17 14.75 -1.90
C LEU A 22 14.04 15.36 -2.74
N SER A 23 13.84 16.67 -2.66
CA SER A 23 12.80 17.36 -3.44
C SER A 23 13.14 17.35 -4.93
N GLY A 24 12.19 16.94 -5.75
CA GLY A 24 12.40 16.84 -7.19
C GLY A 24 13.21 15.62 -7.64
N THR A 25 13.30 14.58 -6.82
CA THR A 25 13.93 13.31 -7.19
C THR A 25 12.95 12.15 -7.03
N ILE A 26 13.14 11.09 -7.82
CA ILE A 26 12.35 9.84 -7.68
C ILE A 26 12.55 9.23 -6.27
N ALA A 27 13.77 9.32 -5.74
CA ALA A 27 14.07 8.81 -4.40
C ALA A 27 13.27 9.55 -3.31
N GLY A 28 13.16 10.87 -3.40
CA GLY A 28 12.34 11.69 -2.51
C GLY A 28 10.85 11.35 -2.61
N LEU A 29 10.34 11.15 -3.83
CA LEU A 29 8.96 10.74 -4.07
C LEU A 29 8.68 9.37 -3.46
N VAL A 30 9.53 8.38 -3.71
CA VAL A 30 9.40 7.02 -3.14
C VAL A 30 9.48 7.05 -1.63
N TYR A 31 10.41 7.80 -1.05
CA TYR A 31 10.51 7.98 0.41
C TYR A 31 9.23 8.59 0.99
N GLY A 32 8.69 9.63 0.36
CA GLY A 32 7.42 10.23 0.77
C GLY A 32 6.27 9.24 0.75
N TYR A 33 6.16 8.42 -0.29
CA TYR A 33 5.17 7.36 -0.40
C TYR A 33 5.36 6.30 0.69
N LEU A 34 6.58 5.84 0.91
CA LEU A 34 6.87 4.87 1.98
C LEU A 34 6.46 5.42 3.35
N ALA A 35 6.83 6.65 3.67
CA ALA A 35 6.47 7.28 4.94
C ALA A 35 4.94 7.42 5.11
N ARG A 36 4.24 7.84 4.05
CA ARG A 36 2.79 8.03 4.06
C ARG A 36 2.02 6.71 4.19
N PHE A 37 2.38 5.72 3.39
CA PHE A 37 1.65 4.45 3.34
C PHE A 37 2.11 3.44 4.39
N LEU A 38 3.23 3.68 5.07
CA LEU A 38 3.68 2.85 6.18
C LEU A 38 2.65 2.79 7.30
N ALA A 39 2.05 3.93 7.66
CA ALA A 39 1.03 3.98 8.71
C ALA A 39 -0.21 3.13 8.36
N LEU A 40 -0.66 3.19 7.10
CA LEU A 40 -1.78 2.38 6.62
C LEU A 40 -1.47 0.88 6.64
N SER A 41 -0.27 0.52 6.17
CA SER A 41 0.21 -0.85 6.17
C SER A 41 0.37 -1.40 7.59
N TYR A 42 0.94 -0.59 8.49
CA TYR A 42 1.16 -0.95 9.88
C TYR A 42 -0.17 -1.26 10.60
N GLY A 43 -1.18 -0.38 10.50
CA GLY A 43 -2.48 -0.60 11.12
C GLY A 43 -3.18 -1.88 10.62
N THR A 44 -3.07 -2.18 9.32
CA THR A 44 -3.63 -3.41 8.74
C THR A 44 -2.89 -4.65 9.25
N MET A 45 -1.57 -4.58 9.38
CA MET A 45 -0.75 -5.68 9.89
C MET A 45 -0.98 -5.89 11.38
N GLU A 46 -1.05 -4.84 12.19
CA GLU A 46 -1.35 -4.91 13.62
C GLU A 46 -2.71 -5.59 13.86
N SER A 47 -3.75 -5.16 13.16
CA SER A 47 -5.07 -5.80 13.18
C SER A 47 -5.03 -7.28 12.79
N SER A 48 -4.10 -7.69 11.94
CA SER A 48 -3.91 -9.09 11.56
C SER A 48 -3.18 -9.89 12.62
N LEU A 49 -2.20 -9.30 13.30
CA LEU A 49 -1.44 -9.94 14.37
C LEU A 49 -2.30 -10.27 15.58
N THR A 50 -3.36 -9.51 15.86
CA THR A 50 -4.29 -9.80 16.96
C THR A 50 -5.02 -11.14 16.80
N LYS A 51 -5.06 -11.71 15.60
CA LYS A 51 -5.64 -13.03 15.31
C LYS A 51 -4.72 -14.17 15.74
N ILE A 52 -3.45 -13.89 15.97
CA ILE A 52 -2.45 -14.87 16.39
C ILE A 52 -2.46 -14.91 17.91
N THR A 53 -2.88 -16.05 18.45
CA THR A 53 -2.96 -16.25 19.90
C THR A 53 -1.65 -16.82 20.44
N PRO A 54 -1.30 -16.52 21.71
CA PRO A 54 -0.13 -17.12 22.37
C PRO A 54 -0.12 -18.66 22.39
N SER A 55 -1.32 -19.27 22.38
CA SER A 55 -1.46 -20.71 22.29
C SER A 55 -0.96 -21.31 20.98
N MET A 56 -1.08 -20.58 19.86
CA MET A 56 -0.52 -21.02 18.57
C MET A 56 1.01 -21.04 18.61
N ASP A 57 1.62 -20.05 19.24
CA ASP A 57 3.07 -20.02 19.45
C ASP A 57 3.54 -21.15 20.38
N GLY A 58 2.78 -21.40 21.44
CA GLY A 58 3.02 -22.52 22.34
C GLY A 58 2.96 -23.86 21.62
N ALA A 59 1.92 -24.10 20.82
CA ALA A 59 1.80 -25.32 20.01
C ALA A 59 2.93 -25.47 18.98
N ALA A 60 3.34 -24.40 18.32
CA ALA A 60 4.47 -24.44 17.39
C ALA A 60 5.79 -24.84 18.09
N ARG A 61 6.01 -24.31 19.29
CA ARG A 61 7.20 -24.65 20.11
C ARG A 61 7.21 -26.11 20.57
N THR A 62 6.05 -26.65 20.98
CA THR A 62 5.93 -28.06 21.36
C THR A 62 6.20 -29.02 20.19
N LEU A 63 5.93 -28.56 18.96
CA LEU A 63 6.27 -29.26 17.73
C LEU A 63 7.73 -29.07 17.30
N GLY A 64 8.56 -28.37 18.09
CA GLY A 64 9.98 -28.13 17.83
C GLY A 64 10.26 -27.02 16.83
N TYR A 65 9.29 -26.19 16.49
CA TYR A 65 9.53 -25.05 15.58
C TYR A 65 10.25 -23.91 16.30
N GLY A 66 11.37 -23.45 15.72
CA GLY A 66 12.03 -22.23 16.13
C GLY A 66 11.27 -20.98 15.64
N PRO A 67 11.68 -19.76 16.07
CA PRO A 67 10.97 -18.51 15.77
C PRO A 67 10.76 -18.25 14.27
N ALA A 68 11.78 -18.48 13.45
CA ALA A 68 11.70 -18.30 12.00
C ALA A 68 10.76 -19.31 11.33
N ALA A 69 10.76 -20.57 11.79
CA ALA A 69 9.84 -21.59 11.29
C ALA A 69 8.39 -21.30 11.71
N THR A 70 8.16 -20.82 12.94
CA THR A 70 6.84 -20.40 13.40
C THR A 70 6.33 -19.21 12.57
N LEU A 71 7.18 -18.22 12.30
CA LEU A 71 6.82 -17.09 11.45
C LEU A 71 6.40 -17.55 10.05
N SER A 72 7.20 -18.38 9.40
CA SER A 72 6.97 -18.79 8.01
C SER A 72 5.85 -19.82 7.84
N ARG A 73 5.68 -20.74 8.78
CA ARG A 73 4.73 -21.86 8.67
C ARG A 73 3.41 -21.64 9.37
N VAL A 74 3.36 -20.75 10.37
CA VAL A 74 2.15 -20.47 11.14
C VAL A 74 1.66 -19.04 10.87
N HIS A 75 2.46 -18.02 11.17
CA HIS A 75 2.02 -16.64 11.11
C HIS A 75 1.78 -16.18 9.67
N PHE A 76 2.75 -16.38 8.76
CA PHE A 76 2.65 -15.91 7.38
C PHE A 76 1.42 -16.48 6.63
N PRO A 77 1.11 -17.78 6.68
CA PRO A 77 -0.09 -18.32 6.04
C PRO A 77 -1.39 -17.76 6.61
N LEU A 78 -1.45 -17.48 7.93
CA LEU A 78 -2.61 -16.88 8.57
C LEU A 78 -2.78 -15.40 8.20
N MET A 79 -1.68 -14.69 8.00
CA MET A 79 -1.66 -13.26 7.70
C MET A 79 -1.73 -12.95 6.21
N ARG A 80 -1.52 -13.91 5.32
CA ARG A 80 -1.42 -13.69 3.87
C ARG A 80 -2.59 -12.90 3.27
N SER A 81 -3.80 -13.17 3.74
CA SER A 81 -4.99 -12.46 3.27
C SER A 81 -4.98 -11.01 3.71
N SER A 82 -4.59 -10.71 4.95
CA SER A 82 -4.49 -9.35 5.46
C SER A 82 -3.33 -8.60 4.81
N LEU A 83 -2.21 -9.28 4.56
CA LEU A 83 -1.07 -8.72 3.84
C LEU A 83 -1.45 -8.33 2.42
N LEU A 84 -2.18 -9.19 1.72
CA LEU A 84 -2.70 -8.90 0.38
C LEU A 84 -3.67 -7.71 0.41
N THR A 85 -4.56 -7.67 1.40
CA THR A 85 -5.48 -6.55 1.58
C THR A 85 -4.73 -5.23 1.82
N ALA A 86 -3.71 -5.23 2.69
CA ALA A 86 -2.87 -4.06 2.92
C ALA A 86 -2.16 -3.60 1.64
N ALA A 87 -1.57 -4.54 0.90
CA ALA A 87 -0.89 -4.24 -0.36
C ALA A 87 -1.85 -3.62 -1.40
N LEU A 88 -3.07 -4.14 -1.51
CA LEU A 88 -4.08 -3.60 -2.43
C LEU A 88 -4.59 -2.23 -2.01
N LEU A 89 -4.80 -2.00 -0.71
CA LEU A 89 -5.19 -0.68 -0.20
C LEU A 89 -4.11 0.37 -0.51
N VAL A 90 -2.85 0.04 -0.21
CA VAL A 90 -1.71 0.91 -0.53
C VAL A 90 -1.61 1.15 -2.03
N PHE A 91 -1.77 0.13 -2.85
CA PHE A 91 -1.73 0.25 -4.31
C PHE A 91 -2.80 1.22 -4.82
N VAL A 92 -4.06 1.04 -4.40
CA VAL A 92 -5.18 1.90 -4.81
C VAL A 92 -4.96 3.34 -4.34
N ASP A 93 -4.50 3.54 -3.10
CA ASP A 93 -4.24 4.87 -2.57
C ASP A 93 -3.04 5.55 -3.26
N CYS A 94 -2.01 4.79 -3.59
CA CYS A 94 -0.84 5.27 -4.34
C CYS A 94 -1.23 5.74 -5.75
N MET A 95 -2.12 5.02 -6.43
CA MET A 95 -2.57 5.37 -7.79
C MET A 95 -3.28 6.72 -7.87
N LYS A 96 -3.98 7.11 -6.81
CA LYS A 96 -4.72 8.39 -6.73
C LYS A 96 -3.99 9.48 -5.94
N GLU A 97 -2.74 9.21 -5.49
CA GLU A 97 -2.00 10.15 -4.65
C GLU A 97 -1.53 11.36 -5.48
N LEU A 98 -2.17 12.51 -5.23
CA LEU A 98 -1.92 13.76 -5.94
C LEU A 98 -1.10 14.76 -5.11
N PRO A 99 -1.48 15.13 -3.87
CA PRO A 99 -0.83 16.23 -3.15
C PRO A 99 0.67 16.01 -2.92
N LEU A 100 1.06 14.82 -2.47
CA LEU A 100 2.45 14.47 -2.20
C LEU A 100 3.26 14.43 -3.50
N THR A 101 2.66 13.87 -4.54
CA THR A 101 3.28 13.76 -5.86
C THR A 101 3.56 15.15 -6.46
N LEU A 102 2.61 16.08 -6.39
CA LEU A 102 2.80 17.45 -6.89
C LEU A 102 3.95 18.17 -6.21
N ILE A 103 4.19 17.90 -4.91
CA ILE A 103 5.26 18.55 -4.14
C ILE A 103 6.63 17.90 -4.38
N LEU A 104 6.68 16.58 -4.50
CA LEU A 104 7.94 15.83 -4.52
C LEU A 104 8.37 15.33 -5.89
N ARG A 105 7.50 15.37 -6.91
CA ARG A 105 7.82 14.84 -8.23
C ARG A 105 9.03 15.54 -8.86
N PRO A 106 9.88 14.80 -9.56
CA PRO A 106 10.91 15.39 -10.40
C PRO A 106 10.31 16.23 -11.52
N PHE A 107 11.12 17.19 -12.01
CA PHE A 107 10.75 17.93 -13.20
C PHE A 107 10.55 16.98 -14.38
N ASN A 108 9.51 17.20 -15.15
CA ASN A 108 9.14 16.39 -16.33
C ASN A 108 8.82 14.91 -16.02
N TYR A 109 8.36 14.63 -14.80
CA TYR A 109 7.90 13.30 -14.38
C TYR A 109 6.45 13.39 -13.91
N ASP A 110 5.56 12.71 -14.63
CA ASP A 110 4.14 12.68 -14.32
C ASP A 110 3.69 11.29 -13.89
N THR A 111 2.91 11.26 -12.82
CA THR A 111 2.11 10.08 -12.48
C THR A 111 0.74 10.20 -13.13
N LEU A 112 0.00 9.10 -13.19
CA LEU A 112 -1.34 9.12 -13.76
C LEU A 112 -2.28 10.11 -13.05
N ALA A 113 -2.12 10.27 -11.72
CA ALA A 113 -2.90 11.24 -10.94
C ALA A 113 -2.54 12.69 -11.29
N THR A 114 -1.25 13.01 -11.45
CA THR A 114 -0.83 14.37 -11.85
C THR A 114 -1.19 14.69 -13.29
N PHE A 115 -1.13 13.70 -14.18
CA PHE A 115 -1.59 13.83 -15.57
C PHE A 115 -3.07 14.21 -15.61
N VAL A 116 -3.94 13.43 -14.96
CA VAL A 116 -5.37 13.72 -14.90
C VAL A 116 -5.65 15.09 -14.29
N TYR A 117 -4.95 15.43 -13.23
CA TYR A 117 -5.11 16.74 -12.59
C TYR A 117 -4.75 17.89 -13.52
N GLN A 118 -3.64 17.80 -14.24
CA GLN A 118 -3.17 18.84 -15.15
C GLN A 118 -4.16 19.06 -16.28
N TYR A 119 -4.57 18.01 -16.99
CA TYR A 119 -5.56 18.13 -18.07
C TYR A 119 -6.93 18.63 -17.56
N ALA A 120 -7.36 18.18 -16.39
CA ALA A 120 -8.61 18.66 -15.80
C ALA A 120 -8.54 20.13 -15.39
N SER A 121 -7.39 20.62 -14.90
CA SER A 121 -7.18 22.03 -14.56
C SER A 121 -7.08 22.94 -15.77
N ASP A 122 -6.68 22.40 -16.91
CA ASP A 122 -6.60 23.09 -18.20
C ASP A 122 -7.95 22.98 -18.97
N GLU A 123 -9.01 22.49 -18.34
CA GLU A 123 -10.36 22.27 -18.90
C GLU A 123 -10.41 21.25 -20.08
N LEU A 124 -9.36 20.47 -20.26
CA LEU A 124 -9.25 19.40 -21.26
C LEU A 124 -9.82 18.09 -20.73
N LEU A 125 -11.13 18.07 -20.50
CA LEU A 125 -11.81 16.96 -19.82
C LEU A 125 -11.81 15.66 -20.64
N GLU A 126 -11.77 15.74 -21.94
CA GLU A 126 -11.76 14.55 -22.81
C GLU A 126 -10.44 13.78 -22.65
N GLU A 127 -9.31 14.48 -22.61
CA GLU A 127 -7.98 13.93 -22.38
C GLU A 127 -7.81 13.42 -20.95
N ALA A 128 -8.32 14.17 -19.96
CA ALA A 128 -8.31 13.77 -18.56
C ALA A 128 -9.13 12.49 -18.32
N ALA A 129 -10.23 12.29 -19.06
CA ALA A 129 -11.14 11.18 -18.85
C ALA A 129 -10.48 9.82 -19.05
N LEU A 130 -9.61 9.66 -20.05
CA LEU A 130 -8.90 8.40 -20.27
C LEU A 130 -7.98 8.04 -19.10
N GLY A 131 -7.25 9.01 -18.58
CA GLY A 131 -6.40 8.81 -17.38
C GLY A 131 -7.21 8.50 -16.13
N ALA A 132 -8.33 9.20 -15.93
CA ALA A 132 -9.25 8.95 -14.83
C ALA A 132 -9.85 7.54 -14.90
N LEU A 133 -10.30 7.09 -16.06
CA LEU A 133 -10.79 5.73 -16.29
C LEU A 133 -9.71 4.67 -16.01
N ALA A 134 -8.46 4.94 -16.40
CA ALA A 134 -7.35 4.04 -16.11
C ALA A 134 -7.10 3.90 -14.59
N ILE A 135 -7.16 5.00 -13.82
CA ILE A 135 -7.06 4.97 -12.35
C ILE A 135 -8.19 4.12 -11.75
N VAL A 136 -9.42 4.37 -12.20
CA VAL A 136 -10.59 3.61 -11.72
C VAL A 136 -10.48 2.13 -12.04
N ALA A 137 -10.13 1.78 -13.28
CA ALA A 137 -9.96 0.39 -13.70
C ALA A 137 -8.86 -0.31 -12.92
N ALA A 138 -7.69 0.34 -12.78
CA ALA A 138 -6.57 -0.21 -12.02
C ALA A 138 -6.89 -0.38 -10.53
N GLY A 139 -7.74 0.49 -9.94
CA GLY A 139 -8.18 0.38 -8.56
C GLY A 139 -9.28 -0.65 -8.33
N VAL A 140 -10.28 -0.69 -9.20
CA VAL A 140 -11.46 -1.55 -9.05
C VAL A 140 -11.14 -3.03 -9.30
N LEU A 141 -10.33 -3.33 -10.32
CA LEU A 141 -9.97 -4.71 -10.68
C LEU A 141 -9.38 -5.52 -9.53
N PRO A 142 -8.32 -5.06 -8.83
CA PRO A 142 -7.76 -5.79 -7.69
C PRO A 142 -8.74 -5.94 -6.53
N VAL A 143 -9.58 -4.92 -6.27
CA VAL A 143 -10.58 -4.97 -5.20
C VAL A 143 -11.64 -6.03 -5.49
N ILE A 144 -12.12 -6.13 -6.72
CA ILE A 144 -13.07 -7.18 -7.13
C ILE A 144 -12.42 -8.56 -6.98
N MET A 145 -11.19 -8.73 -7.47
CA MET A 145 -10.46 -10.01 -7.37
C MET A 145 -10.27 -10.44 -5.91
N LEU A 146 -9.92 -9.50 -5.03
CA LEU A 146 -9.78 -9.78 -3.60
C LEU A 146 -11.12 -10.17 -2.97
N SER A 147 -12.17 -9.41 -3.25
CA SER A 147 -13.53 -9.69 -2.77
C SER A 147 -13.99 -11.08 -3.16
N MET A 148 -13.81 -11.45 -4.43
CA MET A 148 -14.13 -12.79 -4.92
C MET A 148 -13.30 -13.89 -4.25
N SER A 149 -12.03 -13.64 -3.98
CA SER A 149 -11.14 -14.59 -3.28
C SER A 149 -11.57 -14.81 -1.84
N ILE A 150 -11.98 -13.76 -1.14
CA ILE A 150 -12.47 -13.84 0.24
C ILE A 150 -13.79 -14.60 0.30
N VAL A 151 -14.71 -14.34 -0.61
CA VAL A 151 -16.00 -15.05 -0.67
C VAL A 151 -15.80 -16.55 -0.94
N ARG A 152 -14.89 -16.90 -1.85
CA ARG A 152 -14.56 -18.32 -2.14
C ARG A 152 -13.84 -19.02 -0.99
N ALA A 153 -13.10 -18.28 -0.18
CA ALA A 153 -12.35 -18.84 0.95
C ALA A 153 -13.20 -19.06 2.22
N ARG A 154 -14.48 -18.67 2.23
CA ARG A 154 -15.40 -18.98 3.35
C ARG A 154 -15.95 -20.40 3.19
N PRO A 155 -15.50 -21.39 4.01
CA PRO A 155 -16.14 -22.71 4.07
C PRO A 155 -17.45 -22.54 4.85
N GLY A 156 -18.61 -22.59 4.18
CA GLY A 156 -19.89 -22.59 4.89
C GLY A 156 -21.05 -21.87 4.23
N GLY A 157 -20.92 -21.39 3.00
CA GLY A 157 -22.05 -20.78 2.26
C GLY A 157 -22.90 -21.74 1.42
N GLY A 158 -22.78 -23.05 1.65
CA GLY A 158 -23.55 -24.06 0.94
C GLY A 158 -24.50 -24.82 1.86
N HIS A 159 -25.79 -24.75 1.56
CA HIS A 159 -26.88 -25.61 2.04
C HIS A 159 -27.55 -25.23 3.38
N ALA A 160 -28.33 -24.15 3.34
CA ALA A 160 -29.65 -24.23 3.95
C ALA A 160 -30.66 -24.48 2.79
N LYS A 161 -30.62 -25.65 2.19
CA LYS A 161 -31.71 -26.14 1.34
C LYS A 161 -32.58 -27.08 2.18
N GLY A 162 -33.76 -26.58 2.54
CA GLY A 162 -34.99 -27.36 2.65
C GLY A 162 -34.99 -28.56 3.58
N GLU A 163 -35.33 -28.34 4.83
CA GLU A 163 -35.97 -29.39 5.64
C GLU A 163 -37.48 -29.21 5.47
N PRO A 164 -38.21 -30.16 4.86
CA PRO A 164 -39.66 -30.10 4.83
C PRO A 164 -40.21 -30.42 6.24
N ALA A 165 -41.04 -29.53 6.77
CA ALA A 165 -41.83 -29.73 7.94
C ALA A 165 -42.70 -31.03 7.78
N GLN A 166 -42.51 -31.97 8.70
CA GLN A 166 -43.49 -32.99 9.03
C GLN A 166 -44.02 -32.72 10.42
#